data_45e826d6c597acdf6dc6a2ac2a3ed00f
#
_entry.id   45e826d6c597acdf6dc6a2ac2a3ed00f
#
_cell.length_a   1.000
_cell.length_b   1.000
_cell.length_c   1.000
_cell.angle_alpha   90.00
_cell.angle_beta   90.00
_cell.angle_gamma   90.00
#
_symmetry.space_group_name_H-M   'P 1'
#
loop_
_entity.id
_entity.type
_entity.pdbx_description
1 polymer ?
#
loop_
_entity_poly.entity_id
_entity_poly.type
_entity_poly.pdbx_seq_one_letter_code
_entity_poly.pdbx_strand_id
1 'polypeptide(L)'
;METIDGATTGARLPRLNEPAPDFEATTTHGVVRLADFAGGWLVLFSHPADFTPVCTTEFMAFAAIYPELQRRHTELLGLSIDSVSAHIAWVRNIEEKTGVAIPFPVIADLDRAVATAYGMVMPGESTTETSRCVFVIDPIGRVRAMIYYPLTTGRNTEEIVRLIDALQMSDARQVSTPANWRPGDKVLIPTPPTVETAAERMTEEFASRTEGFERVDWYLCTKSVEAV
;
A
#
# COMPACT_ATOMS: atom_id res chain seq x y z
N MET A 1 -36.02 17.02 -24.66
CA MET A 1 -35.59 16.68 -23.31
C MET A 1 -35.17 15.22 -23.36
N GLU A 2 -33.95 15.01 -23.90
CA GLU A 2 -33.36 13.68 -24.07
C GLU A 2 -32.68 13.29 -22.76
N THR A 3 -33.15 12.18 -22.19
CA THR A 3 -32.54 11.51 -21.04
C THR A 3 -31.21 10.93 -21.46
N ILE A 4 -30.12 11.49 -20.92
CA ILE A 4 -28.77 10.93 -21.04
C ILE A 4 -28.71 9.74 -20.06
N ASP A 5 -29.17 8.59 -20.51
CA ASP A 5 -28.98 7.31 -19.83
C ASP A 5 -27.82 6.59 -20.51
N GLY A 6 -26.63 7.08 -20.28
CA GLY A 6 -25.35 6.50 -20.67
C GLY A 6 -24.60 6.04 -19.43
N ALA A 7 -25.13 5.02 -18.74
CA ALA A 7 -24.34 4.27 -17.78
C ALA A 7 -23.22 3.54 -18.53
N THR A 8 -22.10 4.21 -18.75
CA THR A 8 -20.84 3.54 -19.02
C THR A 8 -20.58 2.65 -17.80
N THR A 9 -20.65 1.34 -18.00
CA THR A 9 -20.13 0.33 -17.09
C THR A 9 -18.60 0.43 -17.07
N GLY A 10 -18.08 1.61 -16.67
CA GLY A 10 -16.67 1.79 -16.35
C GLY A 10 -16.35 0.92 -15.14
N ALA A 11 -15.29 0.13 -15.20
CA ALA A 11 -14.79 -0.62 -14.08
C ALA A 11 -14.72 0.32 -12.86
N ARG A 12 -15.42 -0.07 -11.77
CA ARG A 12 -15.44 0.73 -10.55
C ARG A 12 -14.05 0.66 -9.91
N LEU A 13 -13.45 1.80 -9.61
CA LEU A 13 -12.19 1.86 -8.89
C LEU A 13 -12.28 1.15 -7.53
N PRO A 14 -11.23 0.46 -7.08
CA PRO A 14 -11.15 -0.11 -5.75
C PRO A 14 -11.43 0.93 -4.67
N ARG A 15 -11.99 0.51 -3.54
CA ARG A 15 -12.21 1.35 -2.37
C ARG A 15 -11.57 0.73 -1.14
N LEU A 16 -11.28 1.56 -0.14
CA LEU A 16 -10.72 1.09 1.13
C LEU A 16 -11.67 0.10 1.80
N ASN A 17 -11.10 -0.98 2.33
CA ASN A 17 -11.78 -2.12 2.98
C ASN A 17 -12.68 -2.96 2.08
N GLU A 18 -12.74 -2.70 0.77
CA GLU A 18 -13.37 -3.60 -0.20
C GLU A 18 -12.36 -4.67 -0.67
N PRO A 19 -12.84 -5.83 -1.16
CA PRO A 19 -11.97 -6.81 -1.78
C PRO A 19 -11.16 -6.19 -2.92
N ALA A 20 -9.87 -6.48 -2.97
CA ALA A 20 -9.01 -6.08 -4.07
C ALA A 20 -9.48 -6.78 -5.37
N PRO A 21 -9.44 -6.13 -6.53
CA PRO A 21 -9.72 -6.77 -7.81
C PRO A 21 -8.84 -7.98 -8.03
N ASP A 22 -9.44 -9.12 -8.35
CA ASP A 22 -8.71 -10.36 -8.62
C ASP A 22 -7.97 -10.29 -9.94
N PHE A 23 -6.84 -11.00 -10.02
CA PHE A 23 -6.04 -11.12 -11.25
C PHE A 23 -5.26 -12.42 -11.30
N GLU A 24 -4.98 -12.85 -12.53
CA GLU A 24 -3.92 -13.79 -12.89
C GLU A 24 -3.06 -13.12 -13.95
N ALA A 25 -1.75 -13.03 -13.73
CA ALA A 25 -0.86 -12.27 -14.59
C ALA A 25 0.52 -12.93 -14.77
N THR A 26 1.10 -12.77 -15.96
CA THR A 26 2.48 -13.15 -16.24
C THR A 26 3.45 -12.13 -15.66
N THR A 27 4.49 -12.61 -14.97
CA THR A 27 5.52 -11.76 -14.37
C THR A 27 6.92 -12.20 -14.78
N THR A 28 7.93 -11.44 -14.35
CA THR A 28 9.36 -11.84 -14.48
C THR A 28 9.70 -13.12 -13.72
N HIS A 29 8.87 -13.58 -12.78
CA HIS A 29 9.07 -14.79 -11.97
C HIS A 29 8.04 -15.91 -12.29
N GLY A 30 7.33 -15.81 -13.40
CA GLY A 30 6.29 -16.75 -13.79
C GLY A 30 4.88 -16.16 -13.62
N VAL A 31 3.85 -17.01 -13.67
CA VAL A 31 2.45 -16.59 -13.47
C VAL A 31 2.17 -16.45 -11.99
N VAL A 32 1.50 -15.36 -11.62
CA VAL A 32 1.01 -15.09 -10.25
C VAL A 32 -0.46 -14.77 -10.26
N ARG A 33 -1.13 -15.08 -9.16
CA ARG A 33 -2.52 -14.72 -8.87
C ARG A 33 -2.59 -13.90 -7.59
N LEU A 34 -3.60 -13.05 -7.46
CA LEU A 34 -3.83 -12.35 -6.19
C LEU A 34 -3.92 -13.33 -5.01
N ALA A 35 -4.56 -14.47 -5.21
CA ALA A 35 -4.72 -15.52 -4.19
C ALA A 35 -3.40 -16.11 -3.68
N ASP A 36 -2.31 -16.03 -4.44
CA ASP A 36 -1.00 -16.55 -4.03
C ASP A 36 -0.39 -15.73 -2.87
N PHE A 37 -0.88 -14.51 -2.64
CA PHE A 37 -0.47 -13.62 -1.55
C PHE A 37 -1.37 -13.71 -0.31
N ALA A 38 -2.39 -14.57 -0.31
CA ALA A 38 -3.30 -14.73 0.82
C ALA A 38 -2.54 -15.16 2.10
N GLY A 39 -2.90 -14.56 3.23
CA GLY A 39 -2.23 -14.77 4.52
C GLY A 39 -1.04 -13.86 4.78
N GLY A 40 -0.55 -13.12 3.77
CA GLY A 40 0.46 -12.06 3.88
C GLY A 40 -0.08 -10.72 3.39
N TRP A 41 0.66 -9.65 3.63
CA TRP A 41 0.39 -8.34 3.06
C TRP A 41 1.01 -8.25 1.66
N LEU A 42 0.37 -7.50 0.77
CA LEU A 42 0.86 -7.22 -0.57
C LEU A 42 0.92 -5.72 -0.82
N VAL A 43 2.07 -5.26 -1.31
CA VAL A 43 2.22 -3.94 -1.93
C VAL A 43 2.27 -4.13 -3.45
N LEU A 44 1.16 -3.90 -4.11
CA LEU A 44 1.07 -3.85 -5.57
C LEU A 44 1.34 -2.40 -6.02
N PHE A 45 2.35 -2.21 -6.85
CA PHE A 45 2.68 -0.89 -7.35
C PHE A 45 2.85 -0.86 -8.87
N SER A 46 2.44 0.23 -9.51
CA SER A 46 2.65 0.44 -10.94
C SER A 46 3.75 1.45 -11.23
N HIS A 47 4.38 1.35 -12.40
CA HIS A 47 5.32 2.32 -12.94
C HIS A 47 5.00 2.59 -14.42
N PRO A 48 5.31 3.80 -14.94
CA PRO A 48 4.94 4.19 -16.29
C PRO A 48 5.55 3.31 -17.39
N ALA A 49 6.87 3.14 -17.39
CA ALA A 49 7.56 2.36 -18.41
C ALA A 49 8.96 1.92 -17.94
N ASP A 50 9.43 0.81 -18.49
CA ASP A 50 10.80 0.33 -18.36
C ASP A 50 11.81 1.32 -18.96
N PHE A 51 13.07 1.22 -18.56
CA PHE A 51 14.18 2.03 -19.07
C PHE A 51 13.98 3.55 -18.94
N THR A 52 13.18 3.99 -17.93
CA THR A 52 12.99 5.42 -17.62
C THR A 52 13.71 5.80 -16.32
N PRO A 53 14.20 7.04 -16.20
CA PRO A 53 15.08 7.40 -15.06
C PRO A 53 14.37 7.33 -13.71
N VAL A 54 13.16 7.88 -13.58
CA VAL A 54 12.44 7.85 -12.29
C VAL A 54 12.07 6.43 -11.91
N CYS A 55 11.56 5.61 -12.85
CA CYS A 55 11.23 4.21 -12.57
C CYS A 55 12.45 3.40 -12.13
N THR A 56 13.62 3.63 -12.74
CA THR A 56 14.87 2.98 -12.35
C THR A 56 15.25 3.32 -10.90
N THR A 57 15.17 4.61 -10.51
CA THR A 57 15.44 5.01 -9.12
C THR A 57 14.45 4.41 -8.13
N GLU A 58 13.17 4.30 -8.52
CA GLU A 58 12.14 3.68 -7.69
C GLU A 58 12.37 2.18 -7.49
N PHE A 59 12.73 1.44 -8.55
CA PHE A 59 13.03 0.01 -8.44
C PHE A 59 14.21 -0.27 -7.53
N MET A 60 15.26 0.54 -7.62
CA MET A 60 16.40 0.46 -6.69
C MET A 60 15.96 0.76 -5.24
N ALA A 61 15.13 1.78 -5.02
CA ALA A 61 14.61 2.11 -3.70
C ALA A 61 13.68 1.02 -3.14
N PHE A 62 12.81 0.43 -3.97
CA PHE A 62 11.97 -0.71 -3.58
C PHE A 62 12.82 -1.95 -3.27
N ALA A 63 13.86 -2.24 -4.05
CA ALA A 63 14.79 -3.32 -3.75
C ALA A 63 15.49 -3.13 -2.40
N ALA A 64 15.87 -1.88 -2.07
CA ALA A 64 16.50 -1.56 -0.79
C ALA A 64 15.58 -1.78 0.42
N ILE A 65 14.28 -1.47 0.31
CA ILE A 65 13.31 -1.67 1.40
C ILE A 65 12.67 -3.07 1.41
N TYR A 66 12.87 -3.89 0.39
CA TYR A 66 12.21 -5.20 0.29
C TYR A 66 12.49 -6.14 1.47
N PRO A 67 13.73 -6.25 1.99
CA PRO A 67 13.98 -7.02 3.21
C PRO A 67 13.21 -6.50 4.44
N GLU A 68 12.95 -5.18 4.52
CA GLU A 68 12.14 -4.58 5.57
C GLU A 68 10.66 -5.00 5.46
N LEU A 69 10.14 -5.03 4.22
CA LEU A 69 8.77 -5.47 3.96
C LEU A 69 8.61 -6.97 4.24
N GLN A 70 9.58 -7.81 3.85
CA GLN A 70 9.55 -9.24 4.13
C GLN A 70 9.52 -9.55 5.63
N ARG A 71 10.27 -8.81 6.47
CA ARG A 71 10.19 -8.93 7.93
C ARG A 71 8.80 -8.60 8.49
N ARG A 72 7.99 -7.88 7.73
CA ARG A 72 6.59 -7.52 8.02
C ARG A 72 5.58 -8.43 7.33
N HIS A 73 6.02 -9.60 6.86
CA HIS A 73 5.18 -10.51 6.07
C HIS A 73 4.47 -9.80 4.91
N THR A 74 5.21 -8.92 4.21
CA THR A 74 4.70 -8.10 3.11
C THR A 74 5.51 -8.36 1.85
N GLU A 75 4.82 -8.75 0.78
CA GLU A 75 5.40 -8.95 -0.54
C GLU A 75 5.26 -7.71 -1.41
N LEU A 76 6.19 -7.56 -2.38
CA LEU A 76 6.15 -6.53 -3.41
C LEU A 76 5.80 -7.14 -4.76
N LEU A 77 4.94 -6.46 -5.51
CA LEU A 77 4.58 -6.82 -6.88
C LEU A 77 4.56 -5.56 -7.74
N GLY A 78 5.50 -5.46 -8.67
CA GLY A 78 5.53 -4.37 -9.65
C GLY A 78 4.59 -4.63 -10.81
N LEU A 79 4.20 -3.56 -11.52
CA LEU A 79 3.38 -3.64 -12.73
C LEU A 79 3.70 -2.51 -13.70
N SER A 80 3.81 -2.81 -14.98
CA SER A 80 3.60 -1.86 -16.07
C SER A 80 2.98 -2.52 -17.29
N ILE A 81 2.71 -1.73 -18.29
CA ILE A 81 2.16 -2.20 -19.58
C ILE A 81 3.24 -2.78 -20.53
N ASP A 82 4.51 -2.84 -20.10
CA ASP A 82 5.59 -3.40 -20.89
C ASP A 82 5.50 -4.93 -20.93
N SER A 83 6.22 -5.52 -21.89
CA SER A 83 6.28 -6.98 -22.04
C SER A 83 7.18 -7.63 -21.00
N VAL A 84 6.95 -8.91 -20.71
CA VAL A 84 7.83 -9.68 -19.81
C VAL A 84 9.29 -9.68 -20.28
N SER A 85 9.52 -9.69 -21.60
CA SER A 85 10.87 -9.63 -22.15
C SER A 85 11.54 -8.28 -21.91
N ALA A 86 10.77 -7.18 -21.97
CA ALA A 86 11.24 -5.83 -21.62
C ALA A 86 11.61 -5.78 -20.14
N HIS A 87 10.73 -6.22 -19.24
CA HIS A 87 11.02 -6.30 -17.81
C HIS A 87 12.29 -7.11 -17.51
N ILE A 88 12.42 -8.31 -18.07
CA ILE A 88 13.63 -9.15 -17.87
C ILE A 88 14.89 -8.42 -18.35
N ALA A 89 14.84 -7.79 -19.50
CA ALA A 89 15.97 -7.02 -20.02
C ALA A 89 16.31 -5.83 -19.12
N TRP A 90 15.29 -5.11 -18.63
CA TRP A 90 15.47 -3.95 -17.80
C TRP A 90 15.99 -4.28 -16.39
N VAL A 91 15.43 -5.28 -15.69
CA VAL A 91 15.91 -5.64 -14.35
C VAL A 91 17.36 -6.15 -14.40
N ARG A 92 17.73 -6.89 -15.44
CA ARG A 92 19.12 -7.29 -15.68
C ARG A 92 20.04 -6.10 -15.97
N ASN A 93 19.56 -5.12 -16.73
CA ASN A 93 20.30 -3.89 -17.01
C ASN A 93 20.51 -3.06 -15.74
N ILE A 94 19.49 -2.93 -14.87
CA ILE A 94 19.64 -2.27 -13.57
C ILE A 94 20.76 -2.94 -12.77
N GLU A 95 20.72 -4.26 -12.63
CA GLU A 95 21.76 -4.99 -11.88
C GLU A 95 23.14 -4.80 -12.50
N GLU A 96 23.28 -4.95 -13.84
CA GLU A 96 24.55 -4.76 -14.55
C GLU A 96 25.15 -3.36 -14.35
N LYS A 97 24.32 -2.32 -14.41
CA LYS A 97 24.78 -0.92 -14.38
C LYS A 97 24.93 -0.34 -12.98
N THR A 98 24.18 -0.84 -12.00
CA THR A 98 24.10 -0.26 -10.67
C THR A 98 24.54 -1.22 -9.56
N GLY A 99 24.64 -2.52 -9.83
CA GLY A 99 24.89 -3.55 -8.84
C GLY A 99 23.65 -3.90 -7.98
N VAL A 100 22.47 -3.34 -8.27
CA VAL A 100 21.24 -3.59 -7.51
C VAL A 100 20.40 -4.64 -8.24
N ALA A 101 20.30 -5.82 -7.66
CA ALA A 101 19.35 -6.85 -8.13
C ALA A 101 17.92 -6.47 -7.73
N ILE A 102 16.95 -6.74 -8.60
CA ILE A 102 15.53 -6.54 -8.34
C ILE A 102 14.92 -7.87 -7.88
N PRO A 103 14.58 -8.03 -6.58
CA PRO A 103 14.24 -9.33 -6.01
C PRO A 103 12.75 -9.69 -6.06
N PHE A 104 11.90 -8.81 -6.56
CA PHE A 104 10.45 -8.97 -6.60
C PHE A 104 9.94 -9.12 -8.04
N PRO A 105 8.79 -9.81 -8.24
CA PRO A 105 8.19 -9.99 -9.56
C PRO A 105 7.60 -8.68 -10.11
N VAL A 106 7.58 -8.58 -11.45
CA VAL A 106 6.98 -7.46 -12.20
C VAL A 106 5.99 -8.01 -13.21
N ILE A 107 4.72 -7.58 -13.10
CA ILE A 107 3.62 -7.94 -13.99
C ILE A 107 3.80 -7.27 -15.36
N ALA A 108 3.71 -8.05 -16.41
CA ALA A 108 3.64 -7.60 -17.80
C ALA A 108 2.17 -7.47 -18.23
N ASP A 109 1.56 -6.30 -17.97
CA ASP A 109 0.13 -6.03 -18.17
C ASP A 109 -0.16 -5.42 -19.55
N LEU A 110 0.24 -6.11 -20.63
CA LEU A 110 0.15 -5.61 -22.01
C LEU A 110 -1.27 -5.26 -22.45
N ASP A 111 -2.27 -5.98 -21.99
CA ASP A 111 -3.68 -5.73 -22.27
C ASP A 111 -4.33 -4.74 -21.30
N ARG A 112 -3.57 -4.29 -20.31
CA ARG A 112 -4.02 -3.38 -19.26
C ARG A 112 -5.19 -3.90 -18.41
N ALA A 113 -5.33 -5.20 -18.31
CA ALA A 113 -6.43 -5.81 -17.56
C ALA A 113 -6.32 -5.48 -16.06
N VAL A 114 -5.15 -5.70 -15.46
CA VAL A 114 -4.89 -5.39 -14.05
C VAL A 114 -4.88 -3.87 -13.83
N ALA A 115 -4.15 -3.13 -14.67
CA ALA A 115 -4.07 -1.66 -14.56
C ALA A 115 -5.45 -0.99 -14.64
N THR A 116 -6.37 -1.51 -15.46
CA THR A 116 -7.73 -1.01 -15.59
C THR A 116 -8.56 -1.37 -14.35
N ALA A 117 -8.49 -2.61 -13.88
CA ALA A 117 -9.24 -3.05 -12.69
C ALA A 117 -8.86 -2.26 -11.43
N TYR A 118 -7.60 -1.87 -11.32
CA TYR A 118 -7.08 -1.06 -10.20
C TYR A 118 -7.11 0.46 -10.47
N GLY A 119 -7.53 0.92 -11.66
CA GLY A 119 -7.58 2.34 -12.00
C GLY A 119 -6.21 3.01 -12.05
N MET A 120 -5.20 2.28 -12.52
CA MET A 120 -3.81 2.77 -12.56
C MET A 120 -3.52 3.65 -13.78
N VAL A 121 -4.36 3.62 -14.81
CA VAL A 121 -4.24 4.51 -15.98
C VAL A 121 -5.08 5.76 -15.72
N MET A 122 -4.41 6.90 -15.67
CA MET A 122 -5.02 8.20 -15.42
C MET A 122 -4.99 9.04 -16.71
N PRO A 123 -6.13 9.21 -17.44
CA PRO A 123 -6.13 9.89 -18.76
C PRO A 123 -5.59 11.32 -18.74
N GLY A 124 -5.62 12.00 -17.59
CA GLY A 124 -5.04 13.33 -17.43
C GLY A 124 -3.51 13.34 -17.34
N GLU A 125 -2.88 12.19 -17.05
CA GLU A 125 -1.43 12.00 -17.00
C GLU A 125 -0.93 11.31 -18.28
N SER A 126 -1.53 10.14 -18.62
CA SER A 126 -1.23 9.36 -19.81
C SER A 126 -2.45 8.52 -20.19
N THR A 127 -2.68 8.34 -21.51
CA THR A 127 -3.74 7.44 -22.00
C THR A 127 -3.26 6.01 -22.20
N THR A 128 -1.97 5.75 -22.08
CA THR A 128 -1.35 4.45 -22.32
C THR A 128 -0.60 3.92 -21.10
N GLU A 129 0.25 4.74 -20.48
CA GLU A 129 1.08 4.35 -19.36
C GLU A 129 0.30 4.36 -18.04
N THR A 130 0.72 3.54 -17.09
CA THR A 130 0.21 3.60 -15.72
C THR A 130 0.83 4.76 -14.96
N SER A 131 0.03 5.39 -14.09
CA SER A 131 0.55 6.33 -13.08
C SER A 131 1.36 5.58 -12.02
N ARG A 132 2.03 6.31 -11.12
CA ARG A 132 2.79 5.70 -10.01
C ARG A 132 1.86 5.39 -8.85
N CYS A 133 1.11 4.31 -8.96
CA CYS A 133 0.17 3.88 -7.92
C CYS A 133 0.82 2.93 -6.92
N VAL A 134 0.31 2.92 -5.70
CA VAL A 134 0.59 1.92 -4.68
C VAL A 134 -0.74 1.48 -4.09
N PHE A 135 -0.97 0.18 -4.03
CA PHE A 135 -2.08 -0.45 -3.32
C PHE A 135 -1.52 -1.33 -2.21
N VAL A 136 -1.94 -1.08 -1.00
CA VAL A 136 -1.64 -1.94 0.15
C VAL A 136 -2.84 -2.86 0.36
N ILE A 137 -2.60 -4.17 0.27
CA ILE A 137 -3.62 -5.21 0.38
C ILE A 137 -3.30 -6.07 1.60
N ASP A 138 -4.31 -6.33 2.43
CA ASP A 138 -4.16 -7.09 3.66
C ASP A 138 -4.21 -8.62 3.45
N PRO A 139 -3.89 -9.43 4.49
CA PRO A 139 -3.87 -10.89 4.39
C PRO A 139 -5.18 -11.56 3.98
N ILE A 140 -6.31 -10.86 4.06
CA ILE A 140 -7.62 -11.36 3.61
C ILE A 140 -8.06 -10.78 2.27
N GLY A 141 -7.12 -10.11 1.55
CA GLY A 141 -7.33 -9.59 0.21
C GLY A 141 -8.12 -8.29 0.14
N ARG A 142 -8.12 -7.44 1.17
CA ARG A 142 -8.79 -6.12 1.16
C ARG A 142 -7.81 -4.99 0.89
N VAL A 143 -8.23 -4.01 0.11
CA VAL A 143 -7.47 -2.78 -0.11
C VAL A 143 -7.49 -1.93 1.16
N ARG A 144 -6.33 -1.68 1.75
CA ARG A 144 -6.18 -0.92 3.00
C ARG A 144 -5.68 0.51 2.80
N ALA A 145 -4.91 0.74 1.74
CA ALA A 145 -4.46 2.07 1.36
C ALA A 145 -4.22 2.15 -0.14
N MET A 146 -4.36 3.35 -0.68
CA MET A 146 -4.06 3.67 -2.07
C MET A 146 -3.30 4.99 -2.10
N ILE A 147 -2.18 5.03 -2.84
CA ILE A 147 -1.37 6.24 -3.01
C ILE A 147 -1.12 6.42 -4.50
N TYR A 148 -1.30 7.64 -5.00
CA TYR A 148 -1.08 8.00 -6.38
C TYR A 148 -0.11 9.16 -6.48
N TYR A 149 0.91 8.98 -7.32
CA TYR A 149 1.89 10.01 -7.66
C TYR A 149 1.83 10.32 -9.16
N PRO A 150 2.09 11.56 -9.56
CA PRO A 150 2.20 11.91 -10.98
C PRO A 150 3.43 11.27 -11.60
N LEU A 151 3.45 11.19 -12.94
CA LEU A 151 4.54 10.54 -13.69
C LEU A 151 5.92 11.12 -13.40
N THR A 152 5.98 12.41 -13.05
CA THR A 152 7.23 13.16 -12.85
C THR A 152 7.85 13.01 -11.46
N THR A 153 7.13 12.43 -10.50
CA THR A 153 7.53 12.44 -9.09
C THR A 153 7.74 11.02 -8.56
N GLY A 154 8.97 10.68 -8.18
CA GLY A 154 9.31 9.41 -7.53
C GLY A 154 8.68 9.30 -6.13
N ARG A 155 8.32 8.07 -5.76
CA ARG A 155 7.61 7.78 -4.49
C ARG A 155 8.55 7.80 -3.30
N ASN A 156 8.00 8.15 -2.14
CA ASN A 156 8.67 7.95 -0.86
C ASN A 156 8.44 6.50 -0.38
N THR A 157 9.44 5.65 -0.53
CA THR A 157 9.34 4.24 -0.15
C THR A 157 9.33 4.01 1.36
N GLU A 158 9.94 4.92 2.16
CA GLU A 158 9.88 4.86 3.63
C GLU A 158 8.46 5.06 4.16
N GLU A 159 7.64 5.89 3.50
CA GLU A 159 6.23 6.07 3.85
C GLU A 159 5.44 4.78 3.63
N ILE A 160 5.79 3.98 2.63
CA ILE A 160 5.14 2.69 2.38
C ILE A 160 5.42 1.74 3.56
N VAL A 161 6.67 1.66 4.02
CA VAL A 161 7.05 0.86 5.20
C VAL A 161 6.33 1.36 6.45
N ARG A 162 6.35 2.68 6.70
CA ARG A 162 5.66 3.31 7.83
C ARG A 162 4.16 3.00 7.83
N LEU A 163 3.53 3.03 6.65
CA LEU A 163 2.10 2.77 6.49
C LEU A 163 1.76 1.31 6.80
N ILE A 164 2.59 0.35 6.37
CA ILE A 164 2.44 -1.07 6.72
C ILE A 164 2.52 -1.25 8.25
N ASP A 165 3.55 -0.67 8.89
CA ASP A 165 3.70 -0.71 10.35
C ASP A 165 2.44 -0.17 11.06
N ALA A 166 1.93 0.98 10.60
CA ALA A 166 0.75 1.61 11.19
C ALA A 166 -0.51 0.76 11.03
N LEU A 167 -0.71 0.14 9.86
CA LEU A 167 -1.85 -0.73 9.59
C LEU A 167 -1.78 -2.02 10.44
N GLN A 168 -0.62 -2.65 10.51
CA GLN A 168 -0.40 -3.86 11.31
C GLN A 168 -0.60 -3.57 12.81
N MET A 169 -0.08 -2.45 13.30
CA MET A 169 -0.29 -2.02 14.69
C MET A 169 -1.78 -1.80 14.99
N SER A 170 -2.48 -1.10 14.11
CA SER A 170 -3.91 -0.82 14.29
C SER A 170 -4.74 -2.10 14.33
N ASP A 171 -4.43 -3.07 13.45
CA ASP A 171 -5.13 -4.35 13.38
C ASP A 171 -4.81 -5.25 14.59
N ALA A 172 -3.54 -5.37 14.96
CA ALA A 172 -3.11 -6.27 16.03
C ALA A 172 -3.54 -5.78 17.43
N ARG A 173 -3.56 -4.48 17.67
CA ARG A 173 -3.80 -3.89 18.99
C ARG A 173 -5.16 -3.20 19.11
N GLN A 174 -5.96 -3.15 18.03
CA GLN A 174 -7.26 -2.46 17.99
C GLN A 174 -7.15 -1.00 18.49
N VAL A 175 -6.16 -0.29 17.95
CA VAL A 175 -5.82 1.10 18.27
C VAL A 175 -5.83 1.95 17.01
N SER A 176 -5.69 3.26 17.18
CA SER A 176 -5.41 4.18 16.07
C SER A 176 -4.00 4.74 16.19
N THR A 177 -3.33 4.92 15.08
CA THR A 177 -2.01 5.56 15.04
C THR A 177 -2.17 7.06 14.78
N PRO A 178 -1.50 7.94 15.55
CA PRO A 178 -1.52 9.38 15.27
C PRO A 178 -0.79 9.74 13.98
N ALA A 179 -0.94 11.00 13.56
CA ALA A 179 -0.18 11.53 12.42
C ALA A 179 1.33 11.34 12.63
N ASN A 180 2.01 10.91 11.57
CA ASN A 180 3.46 10.64 11.53
C ASN A 180 3.94 9.51 12.47
N TRP A 181 3.04 8.72 13.03
CA TRP A 181 3.37 7.63 13.92
C TRP A 181 4.44 6.68 13.33
N ARG A 182 5.35 6.25 14.17
CA ARG A 182 6.37 5.23 13.87
C ARG A 182 6.39 4.17 14.96
N PRO A 183 6.91 2.97 14.71
CA PRO A 183 7.10 1.94 15.73
C PRO A 183 7.85 2.49 16.95
N GLY A 184 7.29 2.28 18.15
CA GLY A 184 7.79 2.82 19.41
C GLY A 184 7.06 4.08 19.91
N ASP A 185 6.34 4.79 19.02
CA ASP A 185 5.52 5.92 19.44
C ASP A 185 4.23 5.45 20.14
N LYS A 186 3.67 6.31 20.99
CA LYS A 186 2.36 6.06 21.60
C LYS A 186 1.27 5.99 20.55
N VAL A 187 0.25 5.18 20.83
CA VAL A 187 -0.94 5.04 20.00
C VAL A 187 -2.13 5.77 20.62
N LEU A 188 -3.12 6.06 19.80
CA LEU A 188 -4.39 6.64 20.26
C LEU A 188 -5.34 5.54 20.72
N ILE A 189 -5.98 5.76 21.86
CA ILE A 189 -7.09 4.92 22.31
C ILE A 189 -8.32 5.31 21.47
N PRO A 190 -9.03 4.35 20.84
CA PRO A 190 -10.20 4.65 20.00
C PRO A 190 -11.24 5.48 20.77
N THR A 191 -11.97 6.35 20.06
CA THR A 191 -13.00 7.20 20.65
C THR A 191 -14.00 6.38 21.48
N PRO A 192 -14.34 6.79 22.71
CA PRO A 192 -15.31 6.08 23.54
C PRO A 192 -16.71 6.14 22.91
N PRO A 193 -17.46 5.03 22.93
CA PRO A 193 -18.77 4.96 22.28
C PRO A 193 -19.90 5.59 23.11
N THR A 194 -19.68 5.90 24.39
CA THR A 194 -20.72 6.45 25.30
C THR A 194 -20.17 7.56 26.18
N VAL A 195 -21.09 8.34 26.76
CA VAL A 195 -20.77 9.41 27.72
C VAL A 195 -20.11 8.84 28.99
N GLU A 196 -20.57 7.68 29.44
CA GLU A 196 -20.05 7.00 30.63
C GLU A 196 -18.58 6.59 30.41
N THR A 197 -18.26 5.97 29.27
CA THR A 197 -16.87 5.59 28.95
C THR A 197 -15.98 6.80 28.68
N ALA A 198 -16.54 7.90 28.18
CA ALA A 198 -15.81 9.17 28.07
C ALA A 198 -15.48 9.73 29.47
N ALA A 199 -16.43 9.74 30.39
CA ALA A 199 -16.22 10.18 31.77
C ALA A 199 -15.22 9.30 32.51
N GLU A 200 -15.28 7.95 32.32
CA GLU A 200 -14.32 7.00 32.90
C GLU A 200 -12.87 7.33 32.51
N ARG A 201 -12.61 7.68 31.27
CA ARG A 201 -11.27 8.07 30.80
C ARG A 201 -10.70 9.31 31.47
N MET A 202 -11.55 10.12 32.07
CA MET A 202 -11.12 11.32 32.80
C MET A 202 -10.76 11.02 34.26
N THR A 203 -10.88 9.77 34.73
CA THR A 203 -10.55 9.37 36.10
C THR A 203 -9.07 8.99 36.26
N GLU A 204 -8.57 9.16 37.49
CA GLU A 204 -7.23 8.70 37.86
C GLU A 204 -7.14 7.17 37.92
N GLU A 205 -8.26 6.48 38.19
CA GLU A 205 -8.33 5.02 38.15
C GLU A 205 -8.05 4.49 36.75
N PHE A 206 -8.67 5.08 35.72
CA PHE A 206 -8.37 4.70 34.32
C PHE A 206 -6.91 4.96 33.97
N ALA A 207 -6.36 6.10 34.36
CA ALA A 207 -4.98 6.46 34.11
C ALA A 207 -4.00 5.47 34.75
N SER A 208 -4.24 5.07 36.01
CA SER A 208 -3.35 4.20 36.77
C SER A 208 -3.26 2.76 36.23
N ARG A 209 -4.31 2.26 35.55
CA ARG A 209 -4.37 0.90 34.99
C ARG A 209 -3.95 0.81 33.52
N THR A 210 -3.66 1.95 32.87
CA THR A 210 -3.27 2.00 31.44
C THR A 210 -1.83 2.44 31.30
N GLU A 211 -0.98 1.54 30.84
CA GLU A 211 0.46 1.77 30.70
C GLU A 211 0.73 2.93 29.74
N GLY A 212 1.59 3.86 30.18
CA GLY A 212 1.97 5.04 29.39
C GLY A 212 0.82 5.97 28.99
N PHE A 213 -0.31 5.90 29.76
CA PHE A 213 -1.48 6.71 29.51
C PHE A 213 -1.19 8.20 29.63
N GLU A 214 -1.61 8.95 28.64
CA GLU A 214 -1.68 10.42 28.65
C GLU A 214 -3.00 10.86 28.07
N ARG A 215 -3.54 11.96 28.58
CA ARG A 215 -4.78 12.56 28.06
C ARG A 215 -4.63 14.07 27.91
N VAL A 216 -5.21 14.57 26.83
CA VAL A 216 -5.51 15.99 26.68
C VAL A 216 -6.98 16.22 27.04
N ASP A 217 -7.86 15.31 26.56
CA ASP A 217 -9.28 15.29 26.85
C ASP A 217 -9.81 13.84 26.62
N TRP A 218 -11.08 13.58 26.95
CA TRP A 218 -11.73 12.27 26.83
C TRP A 218 -11.59 11.62 25.43
N TYR A 219 -11.51 12.41 24.37
CA TYR A 219 -11.38 11.95 22.99
C TYR A 219 -9.91 11.84 22.54
N LEU A 220 -8.98 12.50 23.19
CA LEU A 220 -7.56 12.52 22.85
C LEU A 220 -6.73 11.92 23.97
N CYS A 221 -6.68 10.59 23.96
CA CYS A 221 -5.94 9.79 24.91
C CYS A 221 -4.93 8.90 24.18
N THR A 222 -3.73 8.82 24.70
CA THR A 222 -2.68 7.95 24.20
C THR A 222 -2.28 6.91 25.23
N LYS A 223 -1.67 5.81 24.77
CA LYS A 223 -1.05 4.79 25.61
C LYS A 223 0.17 4.21 24.94
N SER A 224 1.06 3.60 25.74
CA SER A 224 2.14 2.76 25.21
C SER A 224 1.59 1.40 24.79
N VAL A 225 2.22 0.81 23.78
CA VAL A 225 1.96 -0.56 23.31
C VAL A 225 3.27 -1.21 22.91
N GLU A 226 3.36 -2.52 23.11
CA GLU A 226 4.48 -3.29 22.57
C GLU A 226 4.42 -3.34 21.05
N ALA A 227 5.58 -3.37 20.41
CA ALA A 227 5.70 -3.55 18.96
C ALA A 227 5.02 -4.85 18.50
N VAL A 228 4.59 -4.87 17.25
CA VAL A 228 3.99 -6.04 16.57
C VAL A 228 5.05 -6.78 15.79
#